data_0fd811cad96c504abf1347aab4c54177
#
_entry.id   0fd811cad96c504abf1347aab4c54177
#
_cell.length_a   1.000
_cell.length_b   1.000
_cell.length_c   1.000
_cell.angle_alpha   90.00
_cell.angle_beta   90.00
_cell.angle_gamma   90.00
#
_symmetry.space_group_name_H-M   'P 1'
#
loop_
_entity.id
_entity.type
_entity.pdbx_description
1 polymer ?
#
loop_
_entity_poly.entity_id
_entity_poly.type
_entity_poly.pdbx_seq_one_letter_code
_entity_poly.pdbx_strand_id
1 'polypeptide(L)'
;MRFNYSNVNLDKLLNMTSRVVYEGALRTTCTHLQSGSAIETDAPVDNQGKGERFSPTDLLATSLATCMLTVMGIKARDMEIDLTALTLSVQKNMVADPRRVGSIELYAQIPASLHTIEEKAKQVLKKTGETCPVIKSLHPDIAVTIDWAEWA
;
A
#
# COMPACT_ATOMS: atom_id res chain seq x y z
N MET A 1 16.04 -12.43 -24.31
CA MET A 1 14.82 -12.62 -25.12
C MET A 1 14.37 -11.25 -25.63
N ARG A 2 14.42 -10.97 -26.94
CA ARG A 2 13.94 -9.70 -27.52
C ARG A 2 12.43 -9.83 -27.74
N PHE A 3 11.64 -9.10 -26.98
CA PHE A 3 10.19 -9.03 -27.21
C PHE A 3 9.94 -8.22 -28.50
N ASN A 4 9.16 -8.78 -29.40
CA ASN A 4 8.77 -8.12 -30.65
C ASN A 4 7.53 -7.24 -30.37
N TYR A 5 7.74 -5.93 -30.27
CA TYR A 5 6.69 -4.94 -29.99
C TYR A 5 5.99 -4.42 -31.25
N SER A 6 6.03 -5.16 -32.36
CA SER A 6 5.58 -4.68 -33.68
C SER A 6 4.11 -4.25 -33.81
N ASN A 7 3.29 -4.38 -32.72
CA ASN A 7 1.88 -3.99 -32.74
C ASN A 7 1.44 -3.18 -31.49
N VAL A 8 2.37 -2.69 -30.67
CA VAL A 8 2.01 -1.86 -29.51
C VAL A 8 2.25 -0.39 -29.88
N ASN A 9 1.19 0.43 -29.84
CA ASN A 9 1.28 1.86 -30.09
C ASN A 9 2.26 2.49 -29.08
N LEU A 10 3.37 3.05 -29.55
CA LEU A 10 4.41 3.66 -28.69
C LEU A 10 3.86 4.72 -27.76
N ASP A 11 2.88 5.52 -28.18
CA ASP A 11 2.25 6.56 -27.37
C ASP A 11 1.47 5.97 -26.17
N LYS A 12 0.93 4.76 -26.32
CA LYS A 12 0.32 4.03 -25.19
C LYS A 12 1.35 3.53 -24.20
N LEU A 13 2.54 3.10 -24.66
CA LEU A 13 3.61 2.64 -23.76
C LEU A 13 4.17 3.76 -22.90
N LEU A 14 4.24 4.99 -23.42
CA LEU A 14 4.75 6.16 -22.70
C LEU A 14 3.87 6.57 -21.50
N ASN A 15 2.59 6.16 -21.51
CA ASN A 15 1.62 6.48 -20.46
C ASN A 15 1.35 5.32 -19.48
N MET A 16 2.07 4.20 -19.60
CA MET A 16 1.90 3.07 -18.68
C MET A 16 2.62 3.35 -17.35
N THR A 17 1.96 3.04 -16.24
CA THR A 17 2.54 3.19 -14.90
C THR A 17 3.65 2.17 -14.65
N SER A 18 3.40 0.91 -15.01
CA SER A 18 4.32 -0.19 -14.73
C SER A 18 4.23 -1.30 -15.77
N ARG A 19 5.25 -2.14 -15.76
CA ARG A 19 5.29 -3.40 -16.51
C ARG A 19 5.48 -4.55 -15.53
N VAL A 20 4.70 -5.62 -15.72
CA VAL A 20 4.79 -6.85 -14.94
C VAL A 20 5.21 -7.99 -15.84
N VAL A 21 6.22 -8.75 -15.42
CA VAL A 21 6.74 -9.94 -16.10
C VAL A 21 6.52 -11.15 -15.20
N TYR A 22 5.97 -12.22 -15.73
CA TYR A 22 5.91 -13.50 -15.04
C TYR A 22 7.23 -14.25 -15.24
N GLU A 23 7.94 -14.52 -14.16
CA GLU A 23 9.28 -15.14 -14.17
C GLU A 23 9.23 -16.68 -14.08
N GLY A 24 8.05 -17.26 -13.98
CA GLY A 24 7.86 -18.68 -13.68
C GLY A 24 7.80 -18.93 -12.16
N ALA A 25 7.47 -20.16 -11.78
CA ALA A 25 7.36 -20.61 -10.40
C ALA A 25 6.51 -19.68 -9.50
N LEU A 26 5.44 -19.10 -10.05
CA LEU A 26 4.51 -18.17 -9.40
C LEU A 26 5.15 -16.86 -8.90
N ARG A 27 6.27 -16.45 -9.52
CA ARG A 27 6.97 -15.18 -9.29
C ARG A 27 6.70 -14.18 -10.39
N THR A 28 6.59 -12.91 -10.03
CA THR A 28 6.53 -11.81 -11.00
C THR A 28 7.52 -10.71 -10.63
N THR A 29 8.02 -10.00 -11.65
CA THR A 29 8.79 -8.76 -11.49
C THR A 29 7.96 -7.59 -11.99
N CYS A 30 7.77 -6.59 -11.13
CA CYS A 30 7.04 -5.36 -11.45
C CYS A 30 8.04 -4.20 -11.55
N THR A 31 8.06 -3.50 -12.68
CA THR A 31 8.93 -2.33 -12.90
C THR A 31 8.09 -1.08 -13.07
N HIS A 32 8.31 -0.05 -12.25
CA HIS A 32 7.74 1.27 -12.43
C HIS A 32 8.45 1.98 -13.60
N LEU A 33 7.73 2.27 -14.68
CA LEU A 33 8.36 2.67 -15.95
C LEU A 33 9.02 4.05 -15.88
N GLN A 34 8.50 4.98 -15.08
CA GLN A 34 9.04 6.31 -14.97
C GLN A 34 10.35 6.36 -14.17
N SER A 35 10.45 5.63 -13.05
CA SER A 35 11.62 5.68 -12.16
C SER A 35 12.60 4.52 -12.36
N GLY A 36 12.19 3.45 -13.02
CA GLY A 36 12.98 2.22 -13.11
C GLY A 36 12.99 1.37 -11.85
N SER A 37 12.31 1.80 -10.77
CA SER A 37 12.20 1.01 -9.54
C SER A 37 11.52 -0.33 -9.81
N ALA A 38 12.01 -1.40 -9.20
CA ALA A 38 11.46 -2.74 -9.38
C ALA A 38 11.18 -3.40 -8.02
N ILE A 39 10.13 -4.20 -7.99
CA ILE A 39 9.78 -5.11 -6.90
C ILE A 39 9.45 -6.50 -7.45
N GLU A 40 9.69 -7.53 -6.66
CA GLU A 40 9.27 -8.89 -6.96
C GLU A 40 8.08 -9.29 -6.10
N THR A 41 7.19 -10.14 -6.65
CA THR A 41 6.11 -10.78 -5.89
C THR A 41 6.16 -12.27 -6.00
N ASP A 42 5.70 -12.96 -4.96
CA ASP A 42 5.48 -14.41 -4.95
C ASP A 42 4.01 -14.73 -4.64
N ALA A 43 3.53 -15.87 -5.13
CA ALA A 43 2.35 -16.44 -4.51
C ALA A 43 2.67 -16.83 -3.05
N PRO A 44 1.73 -16.65 -2.11
CA PRO A 44 1.94 -17.03 -0.72
C PRO A 44 1.97 -18.56 -0.57
N VAL A 45 2.53 -19.04 0.55
CA VAL A 45 2.70 -20.47 0.81
C VAL A 45 1.37 -21.23 0.81
N ASP A 46 0.31 -20.64 1.36
CA ASP A 46 -1.05 -21.19 1.38
C ASP A 46 -1.72 -21.21 -0.01
N ASN A 47 -1.06 -20.67 -1.02
CA ASN A 47 -1.48 -20.69 -2.42
C ASN A 47 -0.36 -21.21 -3.37
N GLN A 48 0.34 -22.26 -2.94
CA GLN A 48 1.35 -23.00 -3.70
C GLN A 48 2.62 -22.19 -4.05
N GLY A 49 2.79 -21.01 -3.50
CA GLY A 49 3.96 -20.17 -3.73
C GLY A 49 5.08 -20.39 -2.74
N LYS A 50 6.21 -19.73 -2.96
CA LYS A 50 7.37 -19.78 -2.07
C LYS A 50 7.20 -18.86 -0.85
N GLY A 51 6.45 -17.77 -0.98
CA GLY A 51 6.24 -16.78 0.10
C GLY A 51 7.51 -16.04 0.50
N GLU A 52 8.51 -15.93 -0.39
CA GLU A 52 9.77 -15.24 -0.12
C GLU A 52 9.70 -13.73 -0.39
N ARG A 53 8.61 -13.27 -0.97
CA ARG A 53 8.33 -11.88 -1.35
C ARG A 53 6.91 -11.52 -0.96
N PHE A 54 6.59 -10.24 -1.01
CA PHE A 54 5.19 -9.82 -0.90
C PHE A 54 4.32 -10.56 -1.91
N SER A 55 3.18 -11.07 -1.48
CA SER A 55 2.16 -11.48 -2.44
C SER A 55 1.48 -10.26 -3.07
N PRO A 56 0.82 -10.38 -4.23
CA PRO A 56 0.04 -9.28 -4.82
C PRO A 56 -1.01 -8.71 -3.85
N THR A 57 -1.63 -9.55 -3.02
CA THR A 57 -2.60 -9.11 -2.01
C THR A 57 -1.94 -8.45 -0.78
N ASP A 58 -0.69 -8.79 -0.46
CA ASP A 58 0.09 -8.05 0.55
C ASP A 58 0.39 -6.64 0.05
N LEU A 59 0.75 -6.48 -1.23
CA LEU A 59 0.97 -5.18 -1.84
C LEU A 59 -0.30 -4.33 -1.83
N LEU A 60 -1.48 -4.92 -2.07
CA LEU A 60 -2.75 -4.22 -1.97
C LEU A 60 -2.95 -3.65 -0.56
N ALA A 61 -2.76 -4.47 0.47
CA ALA A 61 -2.91 -4.03 1.86
C ALA A 61 -1.83 -3.01 2.26
N THR A 62 -0.58 -3.24 1.86
CA THR A 62 0.54 -2.32 2.13
C THR A 62 0.34 -0.98 1.42
N SER A 63 -0.22 -0.98 0.20
CA SER A 63 -0.51 0.26 -0.53
C SER A 63 -1.47 1.19 0.22
N LEU A 64 -2.40 0.64 1.00
CA LEU A 64 -3.27 1.43 1.86
C LEU A 64 -2.46 2.19 2.92
N ALA A 65 -1.60 1.51 3.67
CA ALA A 65 -0.77 2.12 4.71
C ALA A 65 0.18 3.19 4.12
N THR A 66 0.83 2.89 3.00
CA THR A 66 1.74 3.86 2.34
C THR A 66 0.98 5.09 1.85
N CYS A 67 -0.22 4.91 1.28
CA CYS A 67 -1.05 6.04 0.84
C CYS A 67 -1.51 6.90 2.02
N MET A 68 -1.94 6.26 3.12
CA MET A 68 -2.34 6.97 4.35
C MET A 68 -1.19 7.83 4.89
N LEU A 69 -0.01 7.23 5.11
CA LEU A 69 1.15 7.96 5.60
C LEU A 69 1.57 9.10 4.66
N THR A 70 1.46 8.89 3.33
CA THR A 70 1.79 9.93 2.34
C THR A 70 0.85 11.15 2.45
N VAL A 71 -0.47 10.93 2.48
CA VAL A 71 -1.42 12.06 2.58
C VAL A 71 -1.35 12.73 3.96
N MET A 72 -1.12 11.96 5.02
CA MET A 72 -0.86 12.50 6.36
C MET A 72 0.42 13.35 6.36
N GLY A 73 1.50 12.89 5.72
CA GLY A 73 2.76 13.62 5.60
C GLY A 73 2.60 14.95 4.84
N ILE A 74 1.80 14.95 3.75
CA ILE A 74 1.47 16.20 3.04
C ILE A 74 0.75 17.17 3.99
N LYS A 75 -0.26 16.69 4.71
CA LYS A 75 -1.01 17.52 5.64
C LYS A 75 -0.19 18.01 6.84
N ALA A 76 0.66 17.15 7.38
CA ALA A 76 1.55 17.49 8.49
C ALA A 76 2.55 18.57 8.10
N ARG A 77 3.11 18.51 6.89
CA ARG A 77 3.97 19.55 6.35
C ARG A 77 3.28 20.93 6.33
N ASP A 78 2.01 20.98 5.91
CA ASP A 78 1.22 22.21 5.92
C ASP A 78 0.95 22.74 7.34
N MET A 79 1.09 21.88 8.35
CA MET A 79 0.90 22.17 9.77
C MET A 79 2.24 22.34 10.53
N GLU A 80 3.38 22.26 9.81
CA GLU A 80 4.73 22.30 10.38
C GLU A 80 4.99 21.19 11.44
N ILE A 81 4.35 20.01 11.24
CA ILE A 81 4.50 18.83 12.10
C ILE A 81 5.38 17.81 11.36
N ASP A 82 6.40 17.29 12.04
CA ASP A 82 7.24 16.21 11.55
C ASP A 82 6.65 14.84 11.93
N LEU A 83 6.24 14.05 10.92
CA LEU A 83 5.73 12.69 11.10
C LEU A 83 6.82 11.61 11.00
N THR A 84 8.09 11.96 10.94
CA THR A 84 9.18 10.99 10.84
C THR A 84 9.07 9.93 11.94
N ALA A 85 9.29 8.67 11.58
CA ALA A 85 9.15 7.48 12.42
C ALA A 85 7.69 7.08 12.81
N LEU A 86 6.65 7.78 12.38
CA LEU A 86 5.29 7.25 12.45
C LEU A 86 5.20 5.97 11.60
N THR A 87 4.77 4.87 12.21
CA THR A 87 4.72 3.56 11.56
C THR A 87 3.29 3.03 11.55
N LEU A 88 2.91 2.36 10.47
CA LEU A 88 1.69 1.56 10.36
C LEU A 88 2.07 0.10 10.09
N SER A 89 1.84 -0.78 11.05
CA SER A 89 1.87 -2.23 10.82
C SER A 89 0.59 -2.68 10.14
N VAL A 90 0.69 -3.61 9.20
CA VAL A 90 -0.41 -4.02 8.33
C VAL A 90 -0.71 -5.49 8.52
N GLN A 91 -1.94 -5.82 8.87
CA GLN A 91 -2.47 -7.19 8.87
C GLN A 91 -3.52 -7.31 7.78
N LYS A 92 -3.31 -8.25 6.87
CA LYS A 92 -4.26 -8.63 5.82
C LYS A 92 -4.95 -9.94 6.20
N ASN A 93 -6.28 -9.99 6.12
CA ASN A 93 -7.05 -11.21 6.30
C ASN A 93 -7.78 -11.58 5.01
N MET A 94 -7.66 -12.85 4.61
CA MET A 94 -8.29 -13.38 3.41
C MET A 94 -9.63 -14.05 3.76
N VAL A 95 -10.61 -13.98 2.85
CA VAL A 95 -11.81 -14.81 2.85
C VAL A 95 -11.71 -15.85 1.74
N ALA A 96 -12.42 -16.99 1.91
CA ALA A 96 -12.23 -18.15 1.05
C ALA A 96 -13.13 -18.16 -0.20
N ASP A 97 -14.37 -17.71 -0.09
CA ASP A 97 -15.36 -17.81 -1.16
C ASP A 97 -16.10 -16.47 -1.37
N PRO A 98 -15.83 -15.77 -2.47
CA PRO A 98 -14.67 -15.96 -3.32
C PRO A 98 -13.36 -15.61 -2.60
N ARG A 99 -12.25 -16.25 -2.98
CA ARG A 99 -10.94 -15.92 -2.38
C ARG A 99 -10.55 -14.47 -2.70
N ARG A 100 -10.54 -13.62 -1.67
CA ARG A 100 -10.21 -12.19 -1.77
C ARG A 100 -9.72 -11.65 -0.43
N VAL A 101 -9.21 -10.43 -0.43
CA VAL A 101 -8.99 -9.69 0.83
C VAL A 101 -10.35 -9.40 1.46
N GLY A 102 -10.54 -9.84 2.69
CA GLY A 102 -11.76 -9.63 3.47
C GLY A 102 -11.63 -8.46 4.44
N SER A 103 -10.46 -8.31 5.06
CA SER A 103 -10.17 -7.14 5.91
C SER A 103 -8.70 -6.74 5.85
N ILE A 104 -8.46 -5.48 6.20
CA ILE A 104 -7.13 -4.89 6.40
C ILE A 104 -7.15 -4.19 7.76
N GLU A 105 -6.26 -4.58 8.64
CA GLU A 105 -6.09 -3.98 9.96
C GLU A 105 -4.76 -3.23 9.99
N LEU A 106 -4.78 -1.99 10.43
CA LEU A 106 -3.62 -1.12 10.55
C LEU A 106 -3.41 -0.78 12.02
N TYR A 107 -2.17 -0.91 12.47
CA TYR A 107 -1.76 -0.62 13.84
C TYR A 107 -0.73 0.48 13.82
N ALA A 108 -1.07 1.65 14.36
CA ALA A 108 -0.17 2.79 14.42
C ALA A 108 0.81 2.64 15.59
N GLN A 109 2.08 2.97 15.34
CA GLN A 109 3.08 3.17 16.37
C GLN A 109 3.49 4.64 16.32
N ILE A 110 3.15 5.36 17.37
CA ILE A 110 3.30 6.80 17.44
C ILE A 110 4.64 7.13 18.11
N PRO A 111 5.58 7.83 17.44
CA PRO A 111 6.82 8.23 18.07
C PRO A 111 6.58 9.28 19.15
N ALA A 112 7.40 9.28 20.21
CA ALA A 112 7.25 10.16 21.37
C ALA A 112 7.14 11.65 21.01
N SER A 113 7.79 12.08 19.93
CA SER A 113 7.71 13.46 19.42
C SER A 113 6.29 13.89 19.04
N LEU A 114 5.42 12.94 18.72
CA LEU A 114 4.04 13.19 18.30
C LEU A 114 3.01 13.07 19.43
N HIS A 115 3.41 12.65 20.63
CA HIS A 115 2.48 12.55 21.76
C HIS A 115 2.03 13.94 22.26
N THR A 116 2.87 14.95 22.11
CA THR A 116 2.65 16.30 22.64
C THR A 116 2.02 17.29 21.66
N ILE A 117 1.74 16.88 20.41
CA ILE A 117 1.04 17.74 19.46
C ILE A 117 -0.42 17.97 19.91
N GLU A 118 -0.98 19.09 19.48
CA GLU A 118 -2.36 19.44 19.82
C GLU A 118 -3.37 18.36 19.40
N GLU A 119 -4.38 18.12 20.23
CA GLU A 119 -5.43 17.14 19.97
C GLU A 119 -6.14 17.39 18.63
N LYS A 120 -6.40 18.66 18.31
CA LYS A 120 -6.98 19.05 17.01
C LYS A 120 -6.10 18.62 15.84
N ALA A 121 -4.78 18.72 15.97
CA ALA A 121 -3.83 18.29 14.95
C ALA A 121 -3.87 16.77 14.75
N LYS A 122 -3.91 15.98 15.83
CA LYS A 122 -4.08 14.53 15.78
C LYS A 122 -5.36 14.15 15.01
N GLN A 123 -6.49 14.77 15.36
CA GLN A 123 -7.78 14.51 14.69
C GLN A 123 -7.73 14.82 13.19
N VAL A 124 -7.12 15.94 12.81
CA VAL A 124 -6.96 16.31 11.38
C VAL A 124 -6.09 15.29 10.65
N LEU A 125 -4.97 14.87 11.23
CA LEU A 125 -4.08 13.90 10.62
C LEU A 125 -4.74 12.53 10.47
N LYS A 126 -5.40 12.02 11.51
CA LYS A 126 -6.18 10.76 11.45
C LYS A 126 -7.20 10.82 10.33
N LYS A 127 -8.05 11.86 10.30
CA LYS A 127 -9.09 12.02 9.29
C LYS A 127 -8.52 12.09 7.87
N THR A 128 -7.37 12.74 7.69
CA THR A 128 -6.68 12.82 6.39
C THR A 128 -6.26 11.43 5.92
N GLY A 129 -5.63 10.63 6.78
CA GLY A 129 -5.24 9.25 6.48
C GLY A 129 -6.46 8.37 6.10
N GLU A 130 -7.52 8.42 6.91
CA GLU A 130 -8.76 7.66 6.74
C GLU A 130 -9.55 8.01 5.46
N THR A 131 -9.16 9.05 4.76
CA THR A 131 -9.81 9.47 3.50
C THR A 131 -8.87 9.40 2.30
N CYS A 132 -7.75 8.67 2.41
CA CYS A 132 -6.76 8.56 1.34
C CYS A 132 -7.33 7.92 0.05
N PRO A 133 -6.74 8.21 -1.12
CA PRO A 133 -7.22 7.67 -2.40
C PRO A 133 -7.31 6.14 -2.44
N VAL A 134 -6.36 5.41 -1.83
CA VAL A 134 -6.38 3.94 -1.86
C VAL A 134 -7.59 3.41 -1.10
N ILE A 135 -7.90 3.92 0.10
CA ILE A 135 -9.10 3.46 0.84
C ILE A 135 -10.38 3.68 0.05
N LYS A 136 -10.45 4.77 -0.73
CA LYS A 136 -11.59 5.07 -1.61
C LYS A 136 -11.67 4.16 -2.83
N SER A 137 -10.59 3.46 -3.17
CA SER A 137 -10.49 2.54 -4.31
C SER A 137 -10.67 1.07 -3.91
N LEU A 138 -10.70 0.75 -2.62
CA LEU A 138 -10.96 -0.60 -2.14
C LEU A 138 -12.44 -0.99 -2.37
N HIS A 139 -12.66 -2.29 -2.58
CA HIS A 139 -14.02 -2.80 -2.63
C HIS A 139 -14.73 -2.54 -1.29
N PRO A 140 -16.00 -2.10 -1.27
CA PRO A 140 -16.71 -1.75 -0.03
C PRO A 140 -16.85 -2.90 0.96
N ASP A 141 -16.79 -4.15 0.50
CA ASP A 141 -16.81 -5.34 1.36
C ASP A 141 -15.46 -5.63 2.08
N ILE A 142 -14.40 -4.87 1.79
CA ILE A 142 -13.14 -4.97 2.52
C ILE A 142 -13.28 -4.13 3.78
N ALA A 143 -13.39 -4.80 4.94
CA ALA A 143 -13.40 -4.10 6.21
C ALA A 143 -12.00 -3.51 6.50
N VAL A 144 -11.94 -2.21 6.78
CA VAL A 144 -10.70 -1.54 7.16
C VAL A 144 -10.83 -1.04 8.59
N THR A 145 -9.92 -1.44 9.45
CA THR A 145 -9.80 -0.96 10.82
C THR A 145 -8.44 -0.34 11.05
N ILE A 146 -8.39 0.74 11.84
CA ILE A 146 -7.15 1.44 12.15
C ILE A 146 -7.10 1.63 13.67
N ASP A 147 -6.14 1.00 14.29
CA ASP A 147 -5.83 1.20 15.70
C ASP A 147 -4.80 2.32 15.83
N TRP A 148 -5.23 3.46 16.31
CA TRP A 148 -4.37 4.62 16.55
C TRP A 148 -3.71 4.59 17.93
N ALA A 149 -4.01 3.58 18.76
CA ALA A 149 -3.42 3.34 20.06
C ALA A 149 -3.28 4.63 20.91
N GLU A 150 -2.08 5.19 20.93
CA GLU A 150 -1.69 6.33 21.77
C GLU A 150 -2.25 7.68 21.28
N TRP A 151 -2.96 7.71 20.15
CA TRP A 151 -3.73 8.87 19.67
C TRP A 151 -5.24 8.68 19.87
N ALA A 152 -5.64 7.75 20.74
CA ALA A 152 -7.05 7.46 21.05
C ALA A 152 -7.72 8.60 21.85
#